data_5cc47fd5f23977d2932f75685e7aae09
#
_entry.id   5cc47fd5f23977d2932f75685e7aae09
#
_cell.length_a   1.000
_cell.length_b   1.000
_cell.length_c   1.000
_cell.angle_alpha   90.00
_cell.angle_beta   90.00
_cell.angle_gamma   90.00
#
_symmetry.space_group_name_H-M   'P 1'
#
loop_
_entity.id
_entity.type
_entity.pdbx_description
1 polymer ?
#
loop_
_entity_poly.entity_id
_entity_poly.type
_entity_poly.pdbx_seq_one_letter_code
_entity_poly.pdbx_strand_id
1 'polypeptide(L)'
;MSTVFNMDKVDFTKQPMFFGEALNAQRFDVFKYPVFDKLTQTQLGYFWRPEEVSLQKDRSDYLDFRDEQKFIFTANLKYQILLDSVQGRGPAMAFMPYCSLPELEGCMNAWQFFENIHSRSYTHIIKNIYSNPSEVFDTMLDDEKIIARAKSVTKSYDEFIEAAQQFTVAGKGTLREVKTKLFLAMVNVN
;
A
#
# COMPACT_ATOMS: atom_id res chain seq x y z
N MET A 1 12.42 -21.53 0.18
CA MET A 1 11.57 -21.25 1.36
C MET A 1 11.77 -19.79 1.73
N SER A 2 10.72 -19.05 2.05
CA SER A 2 10.87 -17.71 2.59
C SER A 2 11.55 -17.77 3.96
N THR A 3 12.57 -16.97 4.17
CA THR A 3 13.28 -16.82 5.43
C THR A 3 13.41 -15.32 5.75
N VAL A 4 13.51 -14.97 7.02
CA VAL A 4 13.73 -13.58 7.43
C VAL A 4 15.15 -13.11 7.06
N PHE A 5 16.10 -14.04 7.00
CA PHE A 5 17.47 -13.76 6.62
C PHE A 5 18.09 -14.96 5.92
N ASN A 6 18.54 -14.76 4.68
CA ASN A 6 19.27 -15.76 3.92
C ASN A 6 20.75 -15.77 4.38
N MET A 7 21.24 -16.92 4.81
CA MET A 7 22.65 -17.09 5.25
C MET A 7 23.62 -17.29 4.09
N ASP A 8 23.10 -17.52 2.89
CA ASP A 8 23.94 -17.76 1.72
C ASP A 8 24.49 -16.47 1.12
N LYS A 9 25.63 -16.55 0.48
CA LYS A 9 26.22 -15.44 -0.26
C LYS A 9 25.49 -15.29 -1.60
N VAL A 10 24.67 -14.26 -1.73
CA VAL A 10 23.87 -13.97 -2.93
C VAL A 10 24.35 -12.70 -3.62
N ASP A 11 24.49 -12.77 -4.95
CA ASP A 11 24.68 -11.61 -5.81
C ASP A 11 23.30 -11.10 -6.27
N PHE A 12 22.76 -10.11 -5.58
CA PHE A 12 21.43 -9.58 -5.87
C PHE A 12 21.33 -8.88 -7.23
N THR A 13 22.45 -8.43 -7.81
CA THR A 13 22.44 -7.85 -9.16
C THR A 13 22.01 -8.85 -10.24
N LYS A 14 22.12 -10.14 -9.95
CA LYS A 14 21.73 -11.24 -10.85
C LYS A 14 20.34 -11.80 -10.56
N GLN A 15 19.73 -11.45 -9.42
CA GLN A 15 18.42 -11.96 -9.05
C GLN A 15 17.29 -11.29 -9.85
N PRO A 16 16.15 -11.96 -10.07
CA PRO A 16 14.93 -11.29 -10.54
C PRO A 16 14.37 -10.38 -9.46
N MET A 17 13.44 -9.49 -9.81
CA MET A 17 12.76 -8.65 -8.83
C MET A 17 11.95 -9.46 -7.79
N PHE A 18 11.33 -10.55 -8.25
CA PHE A 18 10.51 -11.44 -7.44
C PHE A 18 10.81 -12.91 -7.74
N PHE A 19 10.59 -13.75 -6.74
CA PHE A 19 10.78 -15.22 -6.85
C PHE A 19 12.22 -15.63 -7.18
N GLY A 20 13.20 -14.89 -6.74
CA GLY A 20 14.60 -15.27 -6.70
C GLY A 20 15.00 -15.75 -5.30
N GLU A 21 16.26 -15.58 -4.97
CA GLU A 21 16.77 -15.91 -3.65
C GLU A 21 16.20 -14.94 -2.58
N ALA A 22 15.99 -15.48 -1.37
CA ALA A 22 15.57 -14.68 -0.25
C ALA A 22 16.63 -13.65 0.13
N LEU A 23 16.18 -12.53 0.68
CA LEU A 23 17.05 -11.43 1.06
C LEU A 23 17.93 -11.76 2.28
N ASN A 24 19.07 -11.12 2.34
CA ASN A 24 19.98 -11.14 3.49
C ASN A 24 20.26 -9.71 3.98
N ALA A 25 21.52 -9.29 4.14
CA ALA A 25 21.86 -7.94 4.55
C ALA A 25 21.34 -6.90 3.53
N GLN A 26 20.61 -5.92 4.03
CA GLN A 26 20.20 -4.77 3.22
C GLN A 26 21.41 -3.93 2.85
N ARG A 27 21.71 -3.85 1.57
CA ARG A 27 22.83 -3.09 1.02
C ARG A 27 22.30 -2.03 0.06
N PHE A 28 22.72 -0.79 0.28
CA PHE A 28 22.33 0.36 -0.53
C PHE A 28 23.54 1.01 -1.24
N ASP A 29 24.57 0.22 -1.51
CA ASP A 29 25.80 0.60 -2.21
C ASP A 29 25.87 0.04 -3.65
N VAL A 30 25.14 -1.03 -3.94
CA VAL A 30 25.08 -1.66 -5.28
C VAL A 30 23.63 -2.05 -5.59
N PHE A 31 23.12 -1.58 -6.72
CA PHE A 31 21.74 -1.81 -7.14
C PHE A 31 21.68 -2.48 -8.51
N LYS A 32 20.72 -3.37 -8.69
CA LYS A 32 20.33 -3.85 -10.02
C LYS A 32 19.47 -2.81 -10.74
N TYR A 33 18.52 -2.22 -10.01
CA TYR A 33 17.61 -1.20 -10.51
C TYR A 33 17.65 0.05 -9.62
N PRO A 34 18.62 0.97 -9.85
CA PRO A 34 18.77 2.18 -9.04
C PRO A 34 17.53 3.07 -8.95
N VAL A 35 16.58 2.88 -9.87
CA VAL A 35 15.31 3.63 -9.89
C VAL A 35 14.50 3.42 -8.61
N PHE A 36 14.54 2.23 -8.00
CA PHE A 36 13.79 1.96 -6.77
C PHE A 36 14.37 2.70 -5.56
N ASP A 37 15.70 2.76 -5.45
CA ASP A 37 16.34 3.58 -4.43
C ASP A 37 16.05 5.07 -4.65
N LYS A 38 16.15 5.56 -5.89
CA LYS A 38 15.79 6.94 -6.22
C LYS A 38 14.35 7.27 -5.84
N LEU A 39 13.40 6.37 -6.10
CA LEU A 39 11.99 6.54 -5.70
C LEU A 39 11.86 6.58 -4.18
N THR A 40 12.56 5.72 -3.45
CA THR A 40 12.61 5.73 -1.99
C THR A 40 13.09 7.08 -1.46
N GLN A 41 14.23 7.57 -1.96
CA GLN A 41 14.78 8.86 -1.56
C GLN A 41 13.82 10.02 -1.89
N THR A 42 13.17 9.96 -3.06
CA THR A 42 12.16 10.95 -3.45
C THR A 42 10.99 10.96 -2.49
N GLN A 43 10.44 9.78 -2.15
CA GLN A 43 9.36 9.67 -1.18
C GLN A 43 9.76 10.21 0.19
N LEU A 44 10.93 9.83 0.70
CA LEU A 44 11.43 10.34 1.99
C LEU A 44 11.59 11.86 1.99
N GLY A 45 11.94 12.46 0.85
CA GLY A 45 12.02 13.92 0.69
C GLY A 45 10.66 14.62 0.77
N TYR A 46 9.55 13.89 0.58
CA TYR A 46 8.18 14.39 0.69
C TYR A 46 7.51 14.05 2.03
N PHE A 47 8.26 13.58 2.99
CA PHE A 47 7.72 13.27 4.32
C PHE A 47 7.05 14.49 4.96
N TRP A 48 5.86 14.29 5.49
CA TRP A 48 5.14 15.28 6.29
C TRP A 48 4.42 14.61 7.46
N ARG A 49 4.01 15.44 8.41
CA ARG A 49 3.12 15.01 9.49
C ARG A 49 1.75 15.68 9.29
N PRO A 50 0.63 14.97 9.50
CA PRO A 50 -0.70 15.56 9.33
C PRO A 50 -0.91 16.84 10.14
N GLU A 51 -0.31 16.92 11.32
CA GLU A 51 -0.42 18.06 12.24
C GLU A 51 0.30 19.33 11.74
N GLU A 52 1.14 19.23 10.72
CA GLU A 52 1.79 20.39 10.11
C GLU A 52 0.82 21.21 9.25
N VAL A 53 -0.34 20.63 8.89
CA VAL A 53 -1.38 21.30 8.12
C VAL A 53 -2.45 21.83 9.06
N SER A 54 -2.58 23.17 9.13
CA SER A 54 -3.64 23.81 9.94
C SER A 54 -5.00 23.63 9.29
N LEU A 55 -5.96 23.08 10.04
CA LEU A 55 -7.35 22.89 9.62
C LEU A 55 -8.33 23.82 10.36
N GLN A 56 -7.82 24.87 10.99
CA GLN A 56 -8.64 25.78 11.82
C GLN A 56 -9.77 26.46 11.03
N LYS A 57 -9.48 26.82 9.78
CA LYS A 57 -10.47 27.46 8.90
C LYS A 57 -11.41 26.45 8.23
N ASP A 58 -10.89 25.28 7.93
CA ASP A 58 -11.59 24.26 7.14
C ASP A 58 -12.90 23.80 7.79
N ARG A 59 -12.94 23.78 9.14
CA ARG A 59 -14.18 23.45 9.86
C ARG A 59 -15.29 24.47 9.59
N SER A 60 -14.99 25.79 9.60
CA SER A 60 -15.97 26.80 9.31
C SER A 60 -16.41 26.74 7.84
N ASP A 61 -15.45 26.56 6.94
CA ASP A 61 -15.73 26.44 5.51
C ASP A 61 -16.61 25.20 5.21
N TYR A 62 -16.36 24.07 5.90
CA TYR A 62 -17.19 22.87 5.78
C TYR A 62 -18.62 23.06 6.29
N LEU A 63 -18.81 23.83 7.37
CA LEU A 63 -20.15 24.11 7.90
C LEU A 63 -20.99 24.92 6.89
N ASP A 64 -20.36 25.79 6.11
CA ASP A 64 -20.99 26.61 5.06
C ASP A 64 -21.25 25.84 3.76
N PHE A 65 -20.74 24.59 3.62
CA PHE A 65 -21.01 23.75 2.46
C PHE A 65 -22.50 23.39 2.38
N ARG A 66 -23.00 23.34 1.13
CA ARG A 66 -24.30 22.74 0.83
C ARG A 66 -24.27 21.23 1.08
N ASP A 67 -25.42 20.63 1.27
CA ASP A 67 -25.52 19.19 1.60
C ASP A 67 -24.86 18.29 0.55
N GLU A 68 -24.94 18.63 -0.75
CA GLU A 68 -24.30 17.87 -1.81
C GLU A 68 -22.77 17.95 -1.72
N GLN A 69 -22.23 19.10 -1.32
CA GLN A 69 -20.79 19.30 -1.14
C GLN A 69 -20.28 18.51 0.07
N LYS A 70 -21.04 18.55 1.18
CA LYS A 70 -20.75 17.73 2.38
C LYS A 70 -20.77 16.25 2.06
N PHE A 71 -21.77 15.81 1.27
CA PHE A 71 -21.87 14.41 0.83
C PHE A 71 -20.65 13.99 0.00
N ILE A 72 -20.28 14.77 -1.02
CA ILE A 72 -19.12 14.46 -1.89
C ILE A 72 -17.83 14.41 -1.08
N PHE A 73 -17.62 15.40 -0.21
CA PHE A 73 -16.44 15.48 0.65
C PHE A 73 -16.32 14.25 1.57
N THR A 74 -17.41 13.91 2.26
CA THR A 74 -17.45 12.77 3.18
C THR A 74 -17.28 11.43 2.47
N ALA A 75 -17.97 11.25 1.33
CA ALA A 75 -17.87 10.02 0.53
C ALA A 75 -16.44 9.83 -0.01
N ASN A 76 -15.78 10.91 -0.44
CA ASN A 76 -14.40 10.86 -0.90
C ASN A 76 -13.43 10.49 0.23
N LEU A 77 -13.58 11.05 1.43
CA LEU A 77 -12.75 10.66 2.58
C LEU A 77 -12.93 9.19 2.95
N LYS A 78 -14.18 8.69 3.00
CA LYS A 78 -14.46 7.28 3.24
C LYS A 78 -13.81 6.37 2.19
N TYR A 79 -13.92 6.74 0.92
CA TYR A 79 -13.32 6.02 -0.19
C TYR A 79 -11.81 5.93 -0.05
N GLN A 80 -11.12 7.05 0.20
CA GLN A 80 -9.68 7.10 0.35
C GLN A 80 -9.19 6.29 1.55
N ILE A 81 -9.84 6.42 2.72
CA ILE A 81 -9.47 5.66 3.92
C ILE A 81 -9.52 4.14 3.65
N LEU A 82 -10.57 3.66 2.97
CA LEU A 82 -10.70 2.24 2.67
C LEU A 82 -9.64 1.76 1.69
N LEU A 83 -9.39 2.51 0.61
CA LEU A 83 -8.39 2.12 -0.39
C LEU A 83 -6.97 2.17 0.19
N ASP A 84 -6.61 3.23 0.91
CA ASP A 84 -5.28 3.34 1.52
C ASP A 84 -5.07 2.30 2.63
N SER A 85 -6.15 1.85 3.27
CA SER A 85 -6.09 0.70 4.19
C SER A 85 -5.75 -0.62 3.46
N VAL A 86 -6.22 -0.80 2.24
CA VAL A 86 -5.85 -1.94 1.38
C VAL A 86 -4.40 -1.78 0.92
N GLN A 87 -4.04 -0.60 0.40
CA GLN A 87 -2.70 -0.31 -0.11
C GLN A 87 -1.63 -0.34 0.98
N GLY A 88 -1.94 0.09 2.19
CA GLY A 88 -1.01 0.01 3.33
C GLY A 88 -0.74 -1.42 3.81
N ARG A 89 -1.55 -2.40 3.44
CA ARG A 89 -1.35 -3.82 3.78
C ARG A 89 -0.91 -4.66 2.59
N GLY A 90 -1.45 -4.36 1.40
CA GLY A 90 -1.26 -5.16 0.19
C GLY A 90 0.18 -5.45 -0.15
N PRO A 91 1.07 -4.47 -0.26
CA PRO A 91 2.48 -4.71 -0.59
C PRO A 91 3.19 -5.62 0.43
N ALA A 92 2.94 -5.45 1.74
CA ALA A 92 3.52 -6.29 2.78
C ALA A 92 3.07 -7.74 2.69
N MET A 93 1.78 -7.94 2.47
CA MET A 93 1.18 -9.28 2.46
C MET A 93 1.40 -10.00 1.14
N ALA A 94 1.32 -9.28 0.03
CA ALA A 94 1.32 -9.87 -1.29
C ALA A 94 2.71 -9.87 -1.94
N PHE A 95 3.44 -8.75 -1.94
CA PHE A 95 4.65 -8.61 -2.76
C PHE A 95 5.93 -8.82 -1.97
N MET A 96 6.01 -8.27 -0.76
CA MET A 96 7.21 -8.32 0.08
C MET A 96 7.74 -9.74 0.33
N PRO A 97 6.91 -10.78 0.61
CA PRO A 97 7.38 -12.14 0.87
C PRO A 97 8.13 -12.78 -0.30
N TYR A 98 7.97 -12.25 -1.51
CA TYR A 98 8.56 -12.77 -2.74
C TYR A 98 9.60 -11.84 -3.37
N CYS A 99 9.88 -10.71 -2.71
CA CYS A 99 10.89 -9.75 -3.15
C CYS A 99 12.29 -10.33 -3.06
N SER A 100 13.12 -10.08 -4.09
CA SER A 100 14.47 -10.63 -4.17
C SER A 100 15.54 -9.54 -4.37
N LEU A 101 15.17 -8.26 -4.25
CA LEU A 101 16.08 -7.12 -4.42
C LEU A 101 15.99 -6.17 -3.24
N PRO A 102 17.10 -5.84 -2.56
CA PRO A 102 17.10 -4.93 -1.41
C PRO A 102 16.52 -3.54 -1.71
N GLU A 103 16.85 -2.98 -2.86
CA GLU A 103 16.33 -1.66 -3.29
C GLU A 103 14.82 -1.67 -3.53
N LEU A 104 14.26 -2.78 -4.02
CA LEU A 104 12.83 -2.94 -4.20
C LEU A 104 12.11 -3.12 -2.86
N GLU A 105 12.69 -3.89 -1.94
CA GLU A 105 12.20 -4.01 -0.56
C GLU A 105 12.12 -2.65 0.12
N GLY A 106 13.21 -1.85 0.03
CA GLY A 106 13.25 -0.50 0.57
C GLY A 106 12.16 0.41 -0.01
N CYS A 107 11.94 0.34 -1.32
CA CYS A 107 10.91 1.10 -2.01
C CYS A 107 9.48 0.71 -1.55
N MET A 108 9.21 -0.58 -1.40
CA MET A 108 7.91 -1.07 -0.90
C MET A 108 7.68 -0.69 0.57
N ASN A 109 8.71 -0.69 1.41
CA ASN A 109 8.63 -0.24 2.79
C ASN A 109 8.27 1.26 2.88
N ALA A 110 8.91 2.09 2.05
CA ALA A 110 8.56 3.51 1.98
C ALA A 110 7.12 3.71 1.51
N TRP A 111 6.68 3.00 0.47
CA TRP A 111 5.30 3.04 -0.01
C TRP A 111 4.30 2.75 1.11
N GLN A 112 4.43 1.63 1.82
CA GLN A 112 3.55 1.27 2.93
C GLN A 112 3.53 2.31 4.05
N PHE A 113 4.69 2.88 4.35
CA PHE A 113 4.81 3.94 5.35
C PHE A 113 4.01 5.17 4.96
N PHE A 114 4.06 5.59 3.69
CA PHE A 114 3.28 6.74 3.21
C PHE A 114 1.78 6.47 3.17
N GLU A 115 1.33 5.26 2.84
CA GLU A 115 -0.10 4.90 2.96
C GLU A 115 -0.60 5.00 4.41
N ASN A 116 0.26 4.70 5.38
CA ASN A 116 -0.07 4.91 6.79
C ASN A 116 -0.18 6.40 7.15
N ILE A 117 0.68 7.26 6.58
CA ILE A 117 0.59 8.72 6.74
C ILE A 117 -0.70 9.25 6.12
N HIS A 118 -1.08 8.78 4.93
CA HIS A 118 -2.35 9.13 4.29
C HIS A 118 -3.54 8.81 5.19
N SER A 119 -3.63 7.59 5.71
CA SER A 119 -4.69 7.17 6.62
C SER A 119 -4.75 8.04 7.90
N ARG A 120 -3.60 8.43 8.45
CA ARG A 120 -3.53 9.37 9.59
C ARG A 120 -4.00 10.76 9.20
N SER A 121 -3.68 11.22 7.98
CA SER A 121 -4.11 12.52 7.47
C SER A 121 -5.63 12.60 7.35
N TYR A 122 -6.28 11.58 6.80
CA TYR A 122 -7.74 11.53 6.74
C TYR A 122 -8.38 11.52 8.12
N THR A 123 -7.79 10.78 9.06
CA THR A 123 -8.24 10.79 10.46
C THR A 123 -8.08 12.18 11.08
N HIS A 124 -6.98 12.87 10.80
CA HIS A 124 -6.74 14.23 11.25
C HIS A 124 -7.78 15.21 10.69
N ILE A 125 -8.08 15.12 9.38
CA ILE A 125 -9.14 15.91 8.73
C ILE A 125 -10.49 15.67 9.42
N ILE A 126 -10.91 14.42 9.56
CA ILE A 126 -12.21 14.07 10.14
C ILE A 126 -12.33 14.58 11.57
N LYS A 127 -11.31 14.40 12.39
CA LYS A 127 -11.31 14.87 13.79
C LYS A 127 -11.38 16.39 13.94
N ASN A 128 -10.87 17.15 12.98
CA ASN A 128 -10.85 18.61 13.05
C ASN A 128 -12.06 19.26 12.40
N ILE A 129 -12.67 18.61 11.40
CA ILE A 129 -13.76 19.19 10.61
C ILE A 129 -15.13 18.79 11.16
N TYR A 130 -15.34 17.51 11.48
CA TYR A 130 -16.65 17.00 11.90
C TYR A 130 -16.92 17.26 13.38
N SER A 131 -18.17 17.57 13.70
CA SER A 131 -18.62 17.70 15.11
C SER A 131 -18.68 16.36 15.81
N ASN A 132 -19.01 15.29 15.09
CA ASN A 132 -19.00 13.91 15.56
C ASN A 132 -18.18 13.02 14.60
N PRO A 133 -16.86 12.89 14.79
CA PRO A 133 -16.01 12.04 13.96
C PRO A 133 -16.47 10.58 13.87
N SER A 134 -17.08 10.03 14.93
CA SER A 134 -17.53 8.64 14.98
C SER A 134 -18.59 8.34 13.92
N GLU A 135 -19.47 9.29 13.59
CA GLU A 135 -20.48 9.09 12.53
C GLU A 135 -19.84 8.76 11.18
N VAL A 136 -18.68 9.37 10.88
CA VAL A 136 -17.96 9.07 9.64
C VAL A 136 -17.30 7.70 9.69
N PHE A 137 -16.62 7.39 10.81
CA PHE A 137 -15.89 6.13 10.96
C PHE A 137 -16.83 4.91 11.05
N ASP A 138 -17.90 5.01 11.81
CA ASP A 138 -18.83 3.91 12.05
C ASP A 138 -19.63 3.56 10.78
N THR A 139 -19.79 4.51 9.86
CA THR A 139 -20.53 4.33 8.60
C THR A 139 -19.63 4.13 7.37
N MET A 140 -18.33 3.87 7.57
CA MET A 140 -17.39 3.70 6.44
C MET A 140 -17.72 2.49 5.55
N LEU A 141 -18.27 1.44 6.13
CA LEU A 141 -18.59 0.20 5.43
C LEU A 141 -20.05 0.12 4.93
N ASP A 142 -20.81 1.21 5.06
CA ASP A 142 -22.23 1.23 4.66
C ASP A 142 -22.43 1.56 3.17
N ASP A 143 -21.43 2.16 2.51
CA ASP A 143 -21.52 2.50 1.09
C ASP A 143 -21.14 1.29 0.22
N GLU A 144 -22.16 0.68 -0.39
CA GLU A 144 -21.97 -0.50 -1.24
C GLU A 144 -21.05 -0.26 -2.45
N LYS A 145 -21.00 0.97 -2.99
CA LYS A 145 -20.15 1.30 -4.15
C LYS A 145 -18.68 1.38 -3.73
N ILE A 146 -18.40 1.98 -2.57
CA ILE A 146 -17.07 2.04 -2.00
C ILE A 146 -16.58 0.62 -1.65
N ILE A 147 -17.44 -0.19 -1.04
CA ILE A 147 -17.14 -1.60 -0.73
C ILE A 147 -16.90 -2.42 -2.00
N ALA A 148 -17.71 -2.24 -3.04
CA ALA A 148 -17.51 -2.94 -4.31
C ALA A 148 -16.15 -2.62 -4.93
N ARG A 149 -15.70 -1.36 -4.85
CA ARG A 149 -14.37 -0.96 -5.32
C ARG A 149 -13.24 -1.57 -4.47
N ALA A 150 -13.35 -1.51 -3.15
CA ALA A 150 -12.38 -2.13 -2.26
C ALA A 150 -12.25 -3.64 -2.51
N LYS A 151 -13.37 -4.35 -2.68
CA LYS A 151 -13.39 -5.77 -3.05
C LYS A 151 -12.70 -6.05 -4.39
N SER A 152 -12.90 -5.20 -5.38
CA SER A 152 -12.27 -5.33 -6.70
C SER A 152 -10.75 -5.28 -6.62
N VAL A 153 -10.20 -4.35 -5.84
CA VAL A 153 -8.74 -4.22 -5.62
C VAL A 153 -8.22 -5.38 -4.78
N THR A 154 -8.88 -5.68 -3.67
CA THR A 154 -8.49 -6.77 -2.76
C THR A 154 -8.46 -8.12 -3.48
N LYS A 155 -9.40 -8.38 -4.37
CA LYS A 155 -9.44 -9.63 -5.16
C LYS A 155 -8.14 -9.88 -5.91
N SER A 156 -7.55 -8.86 -6.52
CA SER A 156 -6.29 -9.02 -7.27
C SER A 156 -5.11 -9.37 -6.35
N TYR A 157 -5.07 -8.82 -5.16
CA TYR A 157 -4.10 -9.22 -4.14
C TYR A 157 -4.30 -10.66 -3.68
N ASP A 158 -5.53 -11.01 -3.31
CA ASP A 158 -5.87 -12.33 -2.77
C ASP A 158 -5.59 -13.45 -3.77
N GLU A 159 -5.98 -13.25 -5.04
CA GLU A 159 -5.69 -14.22 -6.11
C GLU A 159 -4.19 -14.42 -6.36
N PHE A 160 -3.41 -13.37 -6.23
CA PHE A 160 -1.94 -13.49 -6.32
C PHE A 160 -1.36 -14.18 -5.10
N ILE A 161 -1.78 -13.82 -3.89
CA ILE A 161 -1.32 -14.43 -2.63
C ILE A 161 -1.58 -15.94 -2.66
N GLU A 162 -2.81 -16.34 -3.02
CA GLU A 162 -3.17 -17.76 -3.12
C GLU A 162 -2.28 -18.52 -4.11
N ALA A 163 -2.11 -17.97 -5.31
CA ALA A 163 -1.28 -18.61 -6.35
C ALA A 163 0.19 -18.70 -5.93
N ALA A 164 0.71 -17.65 -5.29
CA ALA A 164 2.09 -17.62 -4.83
C ALA A 164 2.33 -18.63 -3.68
N GLN A 165 1.39 -18.77 -2.75
CA GLN A 165 1.44 -19.78 -1.70
C GLN A 165 1.36 -21.21 -2.26
N GLN A 166 0.44 -21.45 -3.21
CA GLN A 166 0.34 -22.75 -3.87
C GLN A 166 1.62 -23.12 -4.59
N PHE A 167 2.26 -22.18 -5.25
CA PHE A 167 3.52 -22.39 -5.94
C PHE A 167 4.69 -22.63 -4.97
N THR A 168 4.86 -21.76 -3.98
CA THR A 168 6.07 -21.77 -3.12
C THR A 168 6.02 -22.81 -2.02
N VAL A 169 4.83 -23.13 -1.49
CA VAL A 169 4.66 -24.05 -0.37
C VAL A 169 4.16 -25.42 -0.83
N ALA A 170 3.17 -25.47 -1.72
CA ALA A 170 2.58 -26.72 -2.15
C ALA A 170 3.19 -27.29 -3.43
N GLY A 171 4.10 -26.58 -4.10
CA GLY A 171 4.73 -27.00 -5.37
C GLY A 171 3.73 -27.13 -6.53
N LYS A 172 2.62 -26.39 -6.48
CA LYS A 172 1.55 -26.43 -7.50
C LYS A 172 1.59 -25.20 -8.40
N GLY A 173 1.24 -25.39 -9.67
CA GLY A 173 1.26 -24.32 -10.67
C GLY A 173 2.63 -24.06 -11.25
N THR A 174 2.77 -23.01 -12.02
CA THR A 174 4.03 -22.65 -12.70
C THR A 174 4.46 -21.23 -12.31
N LEU A 175 5.78 -20.99 -12.36
CA LEU A 175 6.33 -19.64 -12.12
C LEU A 175 5.73 -18.60 -13.08
N ARG A 176 5.40 -18.99 -14.32
CA ARG A 176 4.80 -18.11 -15.31
C ARG A 176 3.41 -17.66 -14.87
N GLU A 177 2.57 -18.58 -14.42
CA GLU A 177 1.21 -18.27 -13.93
C GLU A 177 1.25 -17.32 -12.73
N VAL A 178 2.14 -17.60 -11.77
CA VAL A 178 2.30 -16.75 -10.58
C VAL A 178 2.79 -15.35 -10.95
N LYS A 179 3.78 -15.24 -11.85
CA LYS A 179 4.26 -13.94 -12.35
C LYS A 179 3.20 -13.17 -13.13
N THR A 180 2.32 -13.87 -13.86
CA THR A 180 1.19 -13.24 -14.54
C THR A 180 0.21 -12.66 -13.52
N LYS A 181 -0.12 -13.40 -12.46
CA LYS A 181 -1.00 -12.89 -11.39
C LYS A 181 -0.34 -11.74 -10.60
N LEU A 182 0.97 -11.80 -10.35
CA LEU A 182 1.73 -10.69 -9.78
C LEU A 182 1.60 -9.42 -10.63
N PHE A 183 1.83 -9.54 -11.93
CA PHE A 183 1.71 -8.40 -12.85
C PHE A 183 0.29 -7.82 -12.86
N LEU A 184 -0.73 -8.69 -12.94
CA LEU A 184 -2.14 -8.27 -12.90
C LEU A 184 -2.50 -7.60 -11.57
N ALA A 185 -2.00 -8.14 -10.44
CA ALA A 185 -2.19 -7.50 -9.14
C ALA A 185 -1.56 -6.10 -9.13
N MET A 186 -0.30 -5.96 -9.54
CA MET A 186 0.36 -4.65 -9.59
C MET A 186 -0.36 -3.63 -10.48
N VAL A 187 -0.91 -4.05 -11.62
CA VAL A 187 -1.64 -3.15 -12.55
C VAL A 187 -3.02 -2.77 -12.00
N ASN A 188 -3.70 -3.69 -11.32
CA ASN A 188 -5.08 -3.46 -10.84
C ASN A 188 -5.15 -2.70 -9.51
N VAL A 189 -4.05 -2.67 -8.75
CA VAL A 189 -4.00 -1.99 -7.45
C VAL A 189 -3.48 -0.55 -7.54
N ASN A 190 -2.88 -0.17 -8.67
CA ASN A 190 -2.46 1.19 -9.00
C ASN A 190 -3.44 1.78 -10.02
#